data_e4705b932792e8dbb864f66948f62841
#
_entry.id   e4705b932792e8dbb864f66948f62841
#
_cell.length_a   1.000
_cell.length_b   1.000
_cell.length_c   1.000
_cell.angle_alpha   90.00
_cell.angle_beta   90.00
_cell.angle_gamma   90.00
#
_symmetry.space_group_name_H-M   'P 1'
#
loop_
_entity.id
_entity.type
_entity.pdbx_description
1 polymer ?
#
loop_
_entity_poly.entity_id
_entity_poly.type
_entity_poly.pdbx_seq_one_letter_code
_entity_poly.pdbx_strand_id
1 'polypeptide(L)'
;QHQLSSCFDSTNNDVKFKRNAIRHQVIPQLEKLNPSFQETMANNIKRLANIQEINSFAISSLFNSFIINDLENTIIDTKKLSKTPVYYQILSEILHKYGFSNDNIKKIFQQIETNSGKKFYSSEFELLINRKEIIIKKKSNEEEKKSFLISEIQDLHYPIQIKFEKKSRENFELKRSK
;
A
#
# COMPACT_ATOMS: atom_id res chain seq x y z
N GLN A 1 -34.23 38.54 16.50
CA GLN A 1 -32.79 38.40 16.89
C GLN A 1 -32.73 37.37 18.01
N HIS A 2 -32.35 36.11 17.68
CA HIS A 2 -32.11 35.09 18.70
C HIS A 2 -30.68 35.24 19.19
N GLN A 3 -30.51 35.71 20.43
CA GLN A 3 -29.23 35.64 21.14
C GLN A 3 -28.94 34.18 21.49
N LEU A 4 -28.05 33.56 20.74
CA LEU A 4 -27.44 32.29 21.09
C LEU A 4 -26.44 32.54 22.24
N SER A 5 -26.78 32.14 23.46
CA SER A 5 -25.81 32.12 24.55
C SER A 5 -24.78 31.05 24.29
N SER A 6 -23.54 31.45 24.05
CA SER A 6 -22.42 30.47 23.94
C SER A 6 -22.19 29.88 25.33
N CYS A 7 -22.46 28.61 25.49
CA CYS A 7 -22.09 27.85 26.69
C CYS A 7 -20.56 27.67 26.70
N PHE A 8 -19.89 28.27 27.69
CA PHE A 8 -18.46 28.14 27.86
C PHE A 8 -18.17 26.75 28.45
N ASP A 9 -17.64 25.86 27.59
CA ASP A 9 -17.24 24.54 28.04
C ASP A 9 -15.94 24.64 28.85
N SER A 10 -16.01 24.39 30.16
CA SER A 10 -14.90 24.46 31.11
C SER A 10 -13.76 23.50 30.77
N THR A 11 -14.02 22.44 29.98
CA THR A 11 -13.00 21.48 29.51
C THR A 11 -12.03 22.10 28.51
N ASN A 12 -12.37 23.21 27.87
CA ASN A 12 -11.49 23.92 26.92
C ASN A 12 -10.21 24.47 27.57
N ASN A 13 -10.18 24.66 28.89
CA ASN A 13 -9.02 25.16 29.63
C ASN A 13 -8.22 24.07 30.35
N ASP A 14 -8.65 22.80 30.27
CA ASP A 14 -7.97 21.70 30.96
C ASP A 14 -6.71 21.29 30.18
N VAL A 15 -5.55 21.67 30.71
CA VAL A 15 -4.21 21.38 30.16
C VAL A 15 -3.82 19.89 30.22
N LYS A 16 -4.63 19.03 30.85
CA LYS A 16 -4.44 17.57 30.79
C LYS A 16 -4.57 17.06 29.35
N PHE A 17 -5.36 17.74 28.52
CA PHE A 17 -5.46 17.39 27.11
C PHE A 17 -4.28 18.01 26.32
N LYS A 18 -3.53 17.17 25.62
CA LYS A 18 -2.35 17.57 24.80
C LYS A 18 -2.64 18.79 23.91
N ARG A 19 -3.84 18.86 23.30
CA ARG A 19 -4.27 19.97 22.47
C ARG A 19 -4.32 21.29 23.23
N ASN A 20 -4.89 21.28 24.43
CA ASN A 20 -5.01 22.48 25.28
C ASN A 20 -3.63 22.88 25.83
N ALA A 21 -2.79 21.92 26.23
CA ALA A 21 -1.42 22.19 26.65
C ALA A 21 -0.62 22.89 25.54
N ILE A 22 -0.72 22.41 24.30
CA ILE A 22 -0.06 23.05 23.16
C ILE A 22 -0.59 24.47 22.97
N ARG A 23 -1.91 24.66 22.96
CA ARG A 23 -2.56 25.95 22.71
C ARG A 23 -2.25 26.98 23.79
N HIS A 24 -2.25 26.60 25.07
CA HIS A 24 -2.13 27.53 26.18
C HIS A 24 -0.71 27.67 26.72
N GLN A 25 0.17 26.68 26.51
CA GLN A 25 1.52 26.71 27.05
C GLN A 25 2.61 26.82 25.98
N VAL A 26 2.50 26.08 24.85
CA VAL A 26 3.57 26.02 23.85
C VAL A 26 3.45 27.16 22.85
N ILE A 27 2.28 27.36 22.24
CA ILE A 27 2.09 28.42 21.22
C ILE A 27 2.46 29.81 21.76
N PRO A 28 2.05 30.24 22.96
CA PRO A 28 2.42 31.56 23.48
C PRO A 28 3.92 31.74 23.69
N GLN A 29 4.67 30.64 23.99
CA GLN A 29 6.13 30.76 24.10
C GLN A 29 6.79 30.96 22.72
N LEU A 30 6.26 30.26 21.69
CA LEU A 30 6.73 30.42 20.31
C LEU A 30 6.41 31.82 19.76
N GLU A 31 5.27 32.38 20.12
CA GLU A 31 4.89 33.77 19.75
C GLU A 31 5.78 34.83 20.42
N LYS A 32 6.28 34.58 21.64
CA LYS A 32 7.26 35.48 22.28
C LYS A 32 8.59 35.50 21.50
N LEU A 33 8.98 34.38 20.90
CA LEU A 33 10.19 34.25 20.06
C LEU A 33 9.97 34.83 18.67
N ASN A 34 8.79 34.63 18.11
CA ASN A 34 8.39 35.11 16.80
C ASN A 34 6.92 35.56 16.85
N PRO A 35 6.64 36.88 16.93
CA PRO A 35 5.28 37.40 17.00
C PRO A 35 4.37 36.96 15.83
N SER A 36 4.96 36.66 14.66
CA SER A 36 4.23 36.16 13.48
C SER A 36 4.19 34.66 13.40
N PHE A 37 4.46 33.94 14.49
CA PHE A 37 4.56 32.47 14.48
C PHE A 37 3.31 31.78 13.93
N GLN A 38 2.13 32.13 14.40
CA GLN A 38 0.88 31.52 13.95
C GLN A 38 0.63 31.73 12.46
N GLU A 39 0.81 32.95 11.98
CA GLU A 39 0.65 33.30 10.57
C GLU A 39 1.65 32.57 9.69
N THR A 40 2.92 32.56 10.11
CA THR A 40 3.98 31.79 9.41
C THR A 40 3.66 30.31 9.31
N MET A 41 3.21 29.71 10.41
CA MET A 41 2.82 28.30 10.44
C MET A 41 1.60 28.01 9.57
N ALA A 42 0.58 28.88 9.62
CA ALA A 42 -0.60 28.74 8.76
C ALA A 42 -0.23 28.79 7.26
N ASN A 43 0.63 29.74 6.89
CA ASN A 43 1.13 29.87 5.53
C ASN A 43 1.97 28.65 5.11
N ASN A 44 2.81 28.12 5.99
CA ASN A 44 3.58 26.91 5.72
C ASN A 44 2.69 25.67 5.55
N ILE A 45 1.67 25.50 6.39
CA ILE A 45 0.69 24.42 6.28
C ILE A 45 -0.04 24.50 4.93
N LYS A 46 -0.50 25.70 4.54
CA LYS A 46 -1.16 25.92 3.26
C LYS A 46 -0.25 25.58 2.08
N ARG A 47 1.01 26.00 2.16
CA ARG A 47 2.02 25.70 1.13
C ARG A 47 2.27 24.19 1.02
N LEU A 48 2.40 23.50 2.14
CA LEU A 48 2.56 22.03 2.14
C LEU A 48 1.35 21.31 1.57
N ALA A 49 0.13 21.77 1.89
CA ALA A 49 -1.10 21.22 1.32
C ALA A 49 -1.13 21.37 -0.22
N ASN A 50 -0.78 22.55 -0.74
CA ASN A 50 -0.70 22.77 -2.18
C ASN A 50 0.36 21.87 -2.86
N ILE A 51 1.53 21.70 -2.22
CA ILE A 51 2.57 20.78 -2.72
C ILE A 51 2.05 19.34 -2.75
N GLN A 52 1.31 18.93 -1.74
CA GLN A 52 0.72 17.59 -1.68
C GLN A 52 -0.32 17.36 -2.79
N GLU A 53 -1.15 18.38 -3.10
CA GLU A 53 -2.09 18.29 -4.24
C GLU A 53 -1.37 18.11 -5.57
N ILE A 54 -0.33 18.92 -5.84
CA ILE A 54 0.49 18.80 -7.04
C ILE A 54 1.14 17.43 -7.13
N ASN A 55 1.71 16.93 -6.03
CA ASN A 55 2.33 15.62 -5.95
C ASN A 55 1.32 14.50 -6.23
N SER A 56 0.13 14.57 -5.63
CA SER A 56 -0.94 13.59 -5.84
C SER A 56 -1.41 13.57 -7.30
N PHE A 57 -1.54 14.73 -7.92
CA PHE A 57 -1.88 14.87 -9.33
C PHE A 57 -0.81 14.25 -10.24
N ALA A 58 0.47 14.59 -10.00
CA ALA A 58 1.59 14.06 -10.78
C ALA A 58 1.68 12.53 -10.66
N ILE A 59 1.57 11.98 -9.44
CA ILE A 59 1.59 10.54 -9.21
C ILE A 59 0.41 9.86 -9.88
N SER A 60 -0.80 10.43 -9.76
CA SER A 60 -1.99 9.86 -10.40
C SER A 60 -1.88 9.84 -11.94
N SER A 61 -1.28 10.86 -12.53
CA SER A 61 -1.03 10.92 -13.98
C SER A 61 -0.01 9.87 -14.44
N LEU A 62 0.99 9.59 -13.62
CA LEU A 62 2.02 8.59 -13.91
C LEU A 62 1.58 7.15 -13.55
N PHE A 63 0.62 7.00 -12.66
CA PHE A 63 0.19 5.72 -12.09
C PHE A 63 -0.09 4.68 -13.17
N ASN A 64 -0.94 5.01 -14.14
CA ASN A 64 -1.37 4.10 -15.21
C ASN A 64 -0.21 3.68 -16.13
N SER A 65 0.89 4.43 -16.17
CA SER A 65 2.03 4.09 -17.03
C SER A 65 2.89 2.95 -16.50
N PHE A 66 2.79 2.63 -15.21
CA PHE A 66 3.57 1.58 -14.54
C PHE A 66 2.74 0.37 -14.13
N ILE A 67 1.41 0.46 -14.27
CA ILE A 67 0.49 -0.57 -13.85
C ILE A 67 -0.09 -1.28 -15.07
N ILE A 68 -0.10 -2.60 -15.00
CA ILE A 68 -0.84 -3.47 -15.88
C ILE A 68 -1.95 -4.08 -15.03
N ASN A 69 -3.20 -3.72 -15.31
CA ASN A 69 -4.34 -4.35 -14.65
C ASN A 69 -4.70 -5.62 -15.42
N ASP A 70 -4.59 -6.75 -14.74
CA ASP A 70 -5.21 -7.99 -15.15
C ASP A 70 -6.54 -8.14 -14.37
N LEU A 71 -7.46 -8.99 -14.85
CA LEU A 71 -8.85 -9.11 -14.36
C LEU A 71 -8.99 -9.14 -12.83
N GLU A 72 -8.01 -9.67 -12.10
CA GLU A 72 -8.02 -9.79 -10.64
C GLU A 72 -6.78 -9.21 -9.95
N ASN A 73 -5.77 -8.81 -10.73
CA ASN A 73 -4.46 -8.43 -10.20
C ASN A 73 -4.03 -7.06 -10.70
N THR A 74 -3.34 -6.33 -9.83
CA THR A 74 -2.59 -5.14 -10.21
C THR A 74 -1.11 -5.52 -10.29
N ILE A 75 -0.53 -5.42 -11.46
CA ILE A 75 0.88 -5.74 -11.71
C ILE A 75 1.65 -4.44 -11.91
N ILE A 76 2.72 -4.24 -11.14
CA ILE A 76 3.59 -3.07 -11.23
C ILE A 76 4.93 -3.51 -11.84
N ASP A 77 5.29 -2.92 -12.98
CA ASP A 77 6.60 -3.13 -13.61
C ASP A 77 7.68 -2.34 -12.84
N THR A 78 8.39 -3.04 -11.94
CA THR A 78 9.44 -2.44 -11.11
C THR A 78 10.65 -2.02 -11.91
N LYS A 79 10.96 -2.70 -13.02
CA LYS A 79 12.08 -2.35 -13.90
C LYS A 79 11.84 -1.03 -14.63
N LYS A 80 10.62 -0.80 -15.11
CA LYS A 80 10.23 0.45 -15.74
C LYS A 80 10.19 1.57 -14.71
N LEU A 81 9.61 1.30 -13.54
CA LEU A 81 9.47 2.24 -12.45
C LEU A 81 10.82 2.68 -11.88
N SER A 82 11.80 1.76 -11.70
CA SER A 82 13.13 2.07 -11.14
C SER A 82 13.96 3.05 -11.98
N LYS A 83 13.63 3.22 -13.25
CA LYS A 83 14.26 4.23 -14.11
C LYS A 83 13.77 5.66 -13.85
N THR A 84 12.74 5.82 -13.04
CA THR A 84 12.14 7.11 -12.73
C THR A 84 12.82 7.72 -11.52
N PRO A 85 13.27 8.99 -11.54
CA PRO A 85 13.96 9.62 -10.40
C PRO A 85 13.16 9.60 -9.10
N VAL A 86 11.84 9.55 -9.18
CA VAL A 86 10.89 9.58 -8.05
C VAL A 86 10.21 8.22 -7.81
N TYR A 87 10.88 7.11 -8.20
CA TYR A 87 10.28 5.78 -8.14
C TYR A 87 9.83 5.40 -6.72
N TYR A 88 10.61 5.78 -5.71
CA TYR A 88 10.28 5.51 -4.31
C TYR A 88 8.95 6.13 -3.92
N GLN A 89 8.75 7.40 -4.26
CA GLN A 89 7.54 8.14 -3.96
C GLN A 89 6.33 7.54 -4.68
N ILE A 90 6.48 7.25 -5.98
CA ILE A 90 5.40 6.66 -6.78
C ILE A 90 4.99 5.30 -6.22
N LEU A 91 5.96 4.42 -5.97
CA LEU A 91 5.67 3.08 -5.44
C LEU A 91 5.07 3.15 -4.02
N SER A 92 5.58 4.04 -3.16
CA SER A 92 5.02 4.24 -1.82
C SER A 92 3.55 4.67 -1.87
N GLU A 93 3.20 5.63 -2.72
CA GLU A 93 1.82 6.10 -2.89
C GLU A 93 0.92 5.00 -3.45
N ILE A 94 1.42 4.20 -4.42
CA ILE A 94 0.69 3.04 -4.91
C ILE A 94 0.39 2.07 -3.76
N LEU A 95 1.41 1.70 -2.99
CA LEU A 95 1.28 0.75 -1.89
C LEU A 95 0.36 1.27 -0.77
N HIS A 96 0.40 2.57 -0.47
CA HIS A 96 -0.53 3.19 0.47
C HIS A 96 -2.00 3.08 0.02
N LYS A 97 -2.29 3.25 -1.27
CA LYS A 97 -3.65 3.05 -1.81
C LYS A 97 -4.19 1.64 -1.57
N TYR A 98 -3.29 0.64 -1.52
CA TYR A 98 -3.63 -0.75 -1.20
C TYR A 98 -3.52 -1.07 0.31
N GLY A 99 -3.39 -0.05 1.16
CA GLY A 99 -3.42 -0.19 2.62
C GLY A 99 -2.15 -0.80 3.25
N PHE A 100 -1.02 -0.77 2.56
CA PHE A 100 0.26 -1.18 3.15
C PHE A 100 0.80 -0.11 4.09
N SER A 101 1.23 -0.51 5.29
CA SER A 101 1.83 0.39 6.28
C SER A 101 3.23 0.85 5.87
N ASN A 102 3.70 1.97 6.45
CA ASN A 102 5.06 2.48 6.23
C ASN A 102 6.14 1.42 6.53
N ASP A 103 5.95 0.57 7.54
CA ASP A 103 6.89 -0.48 7.88
C ASP A 103 6.91 -1.60 6.83
N ASN A 104 5.74 -1.95 6.28
CA ASN A 104 5.66 -2.90 5.17
C ASN A 104 6.33 -2.33 3.92
N ILE A 105 6.09 -1.06 3.60
CA ILE A 105 6.69 -0.38 2.47
C ILE A 105 8.22 -0.38 2.55
N LYS A 106 8.80 -0.02 3.71
CA LYS A 106 10.24 -0.09 3.93
C LYS A 106 10.80 -1.50 3.68
N LYS A 107 10.13 -2.53 4.20
CA LYS A 107 10.54 -3.93 4.00
C LYS A 107 10.42 -4.37 2.55
N ILE A 108 9.38 -3.93 1.82
CA ILE A 108 9.21 -4.20 0.39
C ILE A 108 10.39 -3.61 -0.39
N PHE A 109 10.75 -2.35 -0.15
CA PHE A 109 11.90 -1.72 -0.82
C PHE A 109 13.23 -2.43 -0.59
N GLN A 110 13.47 -2.91 0.64
CA GLN A 110 14.69 -3.67 0.96
C GLN A 110 14.78 -5.01 0.22
N GLN A 111 13.66 -5.52 -0.28
CA GLN A 111 13.59 -6.87 -0.82
C GLN A 111 13.22 -6.94 -2.29
N ILE A 112 12.84 -5.82 -2.88
CA ILE A 112 12.39 -5.76 -4.27
C ILE A 112 13.49 -6.19 -5.27
N GLU A 113 14.76 -5.98 -4.93
CA GLU A 113 15.90 -6.34 -5.78
C GLU A 113 16.51 -7.70 -5.45
N THR A 114 16.30 -8.19 -4.22
CA THR A 114 17.05 -9.34 -3.69
C THR A 114 16.22 -10.63 -3.61
N ASN A 115 14.92 -10.55 -3.42
CA ASN A 115 14.09 -11.71 -3.10
C ASN A 115 12.83 -11.80 -3.97
N SER A 116 12.83 -12.76 -4.89
CA SER A 116 11.60 -13.19 -5.57
C SER A 116 10.82 -14.18 -4.73
N GLY A 117 9.49 -14.12 -4.80
CA GLY A 117 8.57 -15.03 -4.10
C GLY A 117 8.15 -14.56 -2.70
N LYS A 118 8.64 -13.40 -2.22
CA LYS A 118 8.26 -12.88 -0.91
C LYS A 118 6.89 -12.21 -0.94
N LYS A 119 6.10 -12.48 0.10
CA LYS A 119 4.74 -11.97 0.25
C LYS A 119 4.65 -10.97 1.38
N PHE A 120 3.81 -9.94 1.19
CA PHE A 120 3.42 -8.94 2.18
C PHE A 120 1.91 -8.82 2.21
N TYR A 121 1.38 -8.36 3.33
CA TYR A 121 -0.06 -8.31 3.55
C TYR A 121 -0.48 -6.95 4.08
N SER A 122 -1.56 -6.40 3.54
CA SER A 122 -2.34 -5.33 4.13
C SER A 122 -3.62 -5.90 4.74
N SER A 123 -4.58 -5.06 5.16
CA SER A 123 -5.89 -5.54 5.63
C SER A 123 -6.63 -6.34 4.57
N GLU A 124 -6.66 -5.86 3.32
CA GLU A 124 -7.48 -6.41 2.24
C GLU A 124 -6.68 -7.05 1.09
N PHE A 125 -5.38 -6.75 0.99
CA PHE A 125 -4.57 -7.16 -0.15
C PHE A 125 -3.35 -7.99 0.26
N GLU A 126 -2.97 -8.87 -0.66
CA GLU A 126 -1.70 -9.61 -0.65
C GLU A 126 -0.81 -9.05 -1.76
N LEU A 127 0.46 -8.83 -1.47
CA LEU A 127 1.48 -8.42 -2.41
C LEU A 127 2.51 -9.52 -2.55
N LEU A 128 2.86 -9.86 -3.77
CA LEU A 128 3.93 -10.79 -4.12
C LEU A 128 5.03 -10.05 -4.89
N ILE A 129 6.27 -10.15 -4.42
CA ILE A 129 7.44 -9.72 -5.20
C ILE A 129 7.81 -10.85 -6.17
N ASN A 130 7.72 -10.60 -7.46
CA ASN A 130 8.05 -11.57 -8.52
C ASN A 130 9.09 -11.00 -9.48
N ARG A 131 10.37 -11.25 -9.23
CA ARG A 131 11.51 -10.80 -10.06
C ARG A 131 11.47 -9.30 -10.37
N LYS A 132 10.87 -8.93 -11.51
CA LYS A 132 10.80 -7.54 -12.02
C LYS A 132 9.42 -6.92 -11.86
N GLU A 133 8.54 -7.57 -11.12
CA GLU A 133 7.16 -7.18 -10.96
C GLU A 133 6.72 -7.27 -9.51
N ILE A 134 5.83 -6.39 -9.13
CA ILE A 134 5.04 -6.52 -7.91
C ILE A 134 3.62 -6.85 -8.33
N ILE A 135 3.08 -7.92 -7.79
CA ILE A 135 1.71 -8.37 -8.04
C ILE A 135 0.90 -8.13 -6.78
N ILE A 136 -0.15 -7.32 -6.88
CA ILE A 136 -1.08 -7.05 -5.79
C ILE A 136 -2.42 -7.67 -6.16
N LYS A 137 -2.97 -8.49 -5.26
CA LYS A 137 -4.28 -9.09 -5.40
C LYS A 137 -5.11 -8.91 -4.13
N LYS A 138 -6.42 -8.87 -4.27
CA LYS A 138 -7.32 -8.89 -3.13
C LYS A 138 -7.19 -10.23 -2.41
N LYS A 139 -7.19 -10.23 -1.09
CA LYS A 139 -7.22 -11.47 -0.31
C LYS A 139 -8.54 -12.18 -0.64
N SER A 140 -8.44 -13.42 -1.10
CA SER A 140 -9.60 -14.31 -1.12
C SER A 140 -9.95 -14.67 0.32
N ASN A 141 -11.22 -14.60 0.68
CA ASN A 141 -11.69 -15.19 1.93
C ASN A 141 -11.30 -16.67 1.92
N GLU A 142 -10.83 -17.21 3.05
CA GLU A 142 -10.34 -18.60 3.15
C GLU A 142 -11.36 -19.65 2.72
N GLU A 143 -12.62 -19.29 2.61
CA GLU A 143 -13.72 -20.14 2.15
C GLU A 143 -13.62 -20.56 0.67
N GLU A 144 -12.80 -19.88 -0.16
CA GLU A 144 -12.63 -20.21 -1.58
C GLU A 144 -11.45 -21.15 -1.89
N LYS A 145 -10.68 -21.58 -0.90
CA LYS A 145 -9.68 -22.63 -1.09
C LYS A 145 -10.39 -23.99 -1.17
N LYS A 146 -11.09 -24.22 -2.27
CA LYS A 146 -11.60 -25.56 -2.60
C LYS A 146 -10.40 -26.49 -2.82
N SER A 147 -10.05 -27.28 -1.81
CA SER A 147 -9.12 -28.39 -1.99
C SER A 147 -9.89 -29.54 -2.64
N PHE A 148 -9.41 -30.01 -3.78
CA PHE A 148 -9.98 -31.17 -4.43
C PHE A 148 -9.12 -32.40 -4.09
N LEU A 149 -9.70 -33.36 -3.41
CA LEU A 149 -9.07 -34.65 -3.17
C LEU A 149 -9.39 -35.57 -4.37
N ILE A 150 -8.37 -35.90 -5.13
CA ILE A 150 -8.52 -36.87 -6.24
C ILE A 150 -8.29 -38.24 -5.67
N SER A 151 -9.37 -39.00 -5.43
CA SER A 151 -9.31 -40.38 -4.90
C SER A 151 -9.07 -41.42 -5.97
N GLU A 152 -9.36 -41.12 -7.22
CA GLU A 152 -9.18 -42.01 -8.37
C GLU A 152 -8.49 -41.28 -9.52
N ILE A 153 -7.77 -42.05 -10.36
CA ILE A 153 -7.12 -41.52 -11.57
C ILE A 153 -8.19 -41.33 -12.65
N GLN A 154 -8.75 -40.13 -12.70
CA GLN A 154 -9.72 -39.71 -13.72
C GLN A 154 -9.38 -38.33 -14.25
N ASP A 155 -9.72 -38.02 -15.49
CA ASP A 155 -9.50 -36.72 -16.08
C ASP A 155 -10.31 -35.65 -15.33
N LEU A 156 -9.65 -34.56 -14.95
CA LEU A 156 -10.26 -33.46 -14.25
C LEU A 156 -10.52 -32.32 -15.24
N HIS A 157 -11.73 -31.79 -15.25
CA HIS A 157 -12.11 -30.73 -16.17
C HIS A 157 -12.30 -29.35 -15.52
N TYR A 158 -12.33 -29.29 -14.18
CA TYR A 158 -12.50 -28.05 -13.41
C TYR A 158 -11.84 -28.16 -12.04
N PRO A 159 -11.15 -27.14 -11.48
CA PRO A 159 -10.91 -25.79 -12.04
C PRO A 159 -9.78 -25.74 -13.08
N ILE A 160 -9.01 -26.80 -13.21
CA ILE A 160 -7.91 -26.92 -14.15
C ILE A 160 -8.11 -28.22 -14.92
N GLN A 161 -7.93 -28.17 -16.23
CA GLN A 161 -8.00 -29.39 -17.04
C GLN A 161 -6.73 -30.21 -16.84
N ILE A 162 -6.86 -31.37 -16.19
CA ILE A 162 -5.77 -32.32 -15.96
C ILE A 162 -6.13 -33.62 -16.64
N LYS A 163 -5.29 -34.08 -17.54
CA LYS A 163 -5.41 -35.32 -18.24
C LYS A 163 -4.36 -36.32 -17.73
N PHE A 164 -4.77 -37.49 -17.30
CA PHE A 164 -3.87 -38.52 -16.80
C PHE A 164 -3.60 -39.57 -17.89
N GLU A 165 -2.32 -39.77 -18.21
CA GLU A 165 -1.89 -40.81 -19.13
C GLU A 165 -1.12 -41.92 -18.37
N LYS A 166 -1.51 -43.16 -18.50
CA LYS A 166 -0.74 -44.32 -18.01
C LYS A 166 0.45 -44.55 -18.92
N LYS A 167 1.68 -44.38 -18.39
CA LYS A 167 2.91 -44.78 -19.07
C LYS A 167 3.48 -46.03 -18.41
N SER A 168 3.92 -47.00 -19.24
CA SER A 168 4.67 -48.16 -18.73
C SER A 168 6.04 -47.70 -18.20
N ARG A 169 6.59 -48.43 -17.20
CA ARG A 169 7.87 -48.07 -16.56
C ARG A 169 9.04 -47.98 -17.53
N GLU A 170 8.99 -48.63 -18.66
CA GLU A 170 10.04 -48.67 -19.69
C GLU A 170 10.23 -47.35 -20.42
N ASN A 171 9.25 -46.41 -20.35
CA ASN A 171 9.29 -45.11 -21.03
C ASN A 171 9.46 -43.94 -20.08
N PHE A 172 9.94 -44.16 -18.86
CA PHE A 172 10.10 -43.07 -17.88
C PHE A 172 11.54 -42.58 -17.87
N GLU A 173 11.88 -41.62 -18.73
CA GLU A 173 13.11 -40.83 -18.61
C GLU A 173 12.89 -39.60 -17.75
N LEU A 174 13.55 -39.55 -16.60
CA LEU A 174 13.62 -38.35 -15.75
C LEU A 174 14.51 -37.31 -16.45
N LYS A 175 13.90 -36.39 -17.20
CA LYS A 175 14.60 -35.18 -17.65
C LYS A 175 14.87 -34.31 -16.42
N ARG A 176 16.08 -34.40 -15.86
CA ARG A 176 16.59 -33.38 -14.93
C ARG A 176 16.84 -32.11 -15.71
N SER A 177 16.01 -31.08 -15.52
CA SER A 177 16.33 -29.74 -15.99
C SER A 177 17.52 -29.21 -15.17
N LYS A 178 18.58 -28.84 -15.88
CA LYS A 178 19.74 -28.11 -15.34
C LYS A 178 19.35 -26.70 -14.93
#